data_94f6f988fac27217074c8b0e9ba09e73
#
_entry.id   94f6f988fac27217074c8b0e9ba09e73
#
_cell.length_a   1.000
_cell.length_b   1.000
_cell.length_c   1.000
_cell.angle_alpha   90.00
_cell.angle_beta   90.00
_cell.angle_gamma   90.00
#
_symmetry.space_group_name_H-M   'P 1'
#
loop_
_entity.id
_entity.type
_entity.pdbx_description
1 polymer ?
#
loop_
_entity_poly.entity_id
_entity_poly.type
_entity_poly.pdbx_seq_one_letter_code
_entity_poly.pdbx_strand_id
1 'polypeptide(L)'
;MMRRLRPWIVLESRELLDADPFLKVHVETVELPDGRVIRDYYQFDMPSFACIFAETEDGRAIVYRQYRHGPRRVNLTFPGGHLSPGEDPLEAARRELLEETGFASDHWTALGGYTVNANQGGAVSHMFHATSCRQVTDPLSDDLEETEVLFMTREELLNAIRNGEIALLTQIALVSMVWQNDIRAGLSHPHR
;
A
#
# COMPACT_ATOMS: atom_id res chain seq x y z
N MET A 1 29.24 6.38 25.17
CA MET A 1 29.52 6.26 23.72
C MET A 1 28.41 5.43 23.08
N MET A 2 27.55 6.02 22.23
CA MET A 2 26.48 5.25 21.55
C MET A 2 27.13 4.20 20.62
N ARG A 3 26.79 2.93 20.82
CA ARG A 3 27.23 1.84 19.93
C ARG A 3 26.57 2.07 18.55
N ARG A 4 27.37 2.31 17.51
CA ARG A 4 26.86 2.48 16.13
C ARG A 4 26.28 1.14 15.68
N LEU A 5 25.00 1.12 15.34
CA LEU A 5 24.35 -0.05 14.76
C LEU A 5 24.97 -0.37 13.38
N ARG A 6 25.15 -1.63 13.09
CA ARG A 6 25.69 -2.11 11.80
C ARG A 6 24.67 -3.03 11.14
N PRO A 7 24.53 -2.99 9.79
CA PRO A 7 23.71 -3.95 9.06
C PRO A 7 24.25 -5.36 9.21
N TRP A 8 23.39 -6.34 8.96
CA TRP A 8 23.78 -7.73 8.81
C TRP A 8 24.43 -7.95 7.44
N ILE A 9 25.22 -9.01 7.30
CA ILE A 9 25.88 -9.37 6.06
C ILE A 9 25.25 -10.66 5.55
N VAL A 10 24.72 -10.64 4.32
CA VAL A 10 24.28 -11.86 3.64
C VAL A 10 25.52 -12.56 3.10
N LEU A 11 25.79 -13.77 3.59
CA LEU A 11 26.91 -14.61 3.17
C LEU A 11 26.54 -15.52 2.02
N GLU A 12 25.31 -16.02 2.01
CA GLU A 12 24.77 -16.93 1.01
C GLU A 12 23.26 -16.72 0.92
N SER A 13 22.70 -16.83 -0.29
CA SER A 13 21.25 -16.86 -0.54
C SER A 13 20.94 -18.00 -1.49
N ARG A 14 19.91 -18.78 -1.19
CA ARG A 14 19.46 -19.90 -2.02
C ARG A 14 17.95 -19.84 -2.17
N GLU A 15 17.49 -19.84 -3.40
CA GLU A 15 16.07 -19.89 -3.73
C GLU A 15 15.48 -21.26 -3.33
N LEU A 16 14.32 -21.22 -2.69
CA LEU A 16 13.55 -22.40 -2.27
C LEU A 16 12.29 -22.61 -3.10
N LEU A 17 11.66 -21.51 -3.48
CA LEU A 17 10.43 -21.50 -4.28
C LEU A 17 10.47 -20.31 -5.22
N ASP A 18 10.21 -20.61 -6.51
CA ASP A 18 9.90 -19.61 -7.53
C ASP A 18 8.47 -19.86 -8.03
N ALA A 19 7.57 -18.98 -7.64
CA ALA A 19 6.18 -18.90 -8.10
C ALA A 19 5.92 -17.53 -8.76
N ASP A 20 6.88 -17.11 -9.62
CA ASP A 20 6.79 -15.86 -10.36
C ASP A 20 5.47 -15.77 -11.16
N PRO A 21 4.79 -14.62 -11.22
CA PRO A 21 5.16 -13.33 -10.63
C PRO A 21 4.68 -13.11 -9.18
N PHE A 22 4.08 -14.11 -8.52
CA PHE A 22 3.35 -13.91 -7.27
C PHE A 22 4.24 -13.93 -6.03
N LEU A 23 5.24 -14.81 -5.99
CA LEU A 23 6.03 -15.05 -4.79
C LEU A 23 7.34 -15.77 -5.14
N LYS A 24 8.48 -15.29 -4.57
CA LYS A 24 9.71 -16.05 -4.47
C LYS A 24 10.10 -16.18 -3.00
N VAL A 25 10.65 -17.33 -2.62
CA VAL A 25 11.12 -17.59 -1.25
C VAL A 25 12.58 -17.99 -1.29
N HIS A 26 13.39 -17.34 -0.44
CA HIS A 26 14.81 -17.59 -0.29
C HIS A 26 15.15 -17.99 1.14
N VAL A 27 16.20 -18.80 1.31
CA VAL A 27 16.85 -18.97 2.61
C VAL A 27 18.23 -18.35 2.54
N GLU A 28 18.55 -17.52 3.52
CA GLU A 28 19.81 -16.82 3.63
C GLU A 28 20.64 -17.30 4.81
N THR A 29 21.96 -17.36 4.60
CA THR A 29 22.93 -17.41 5.68
C THR A 29 23.40 -15.98 5.94
N VAL A 30 23.15 -15.47 7.15
CA VAL A 30 23.47 -14.09 7.51
C VAL A 30 24.42 -14.03 8.70
N GLU A 31 25.38 -13.09 8.66
CA GLU A 31 26.27 -12.77 9.77
C GLU A 31 25.79 -11.52 10.51
N LEU A 32 25.62 -11.66 11.82
CA LEU A 32 25.22 -10.57 12.71
C LEU A 32 26.42 -9.68 13.08
N PRO A 33 26.20 -8.45 13.55
CA PRO A 33 27.26 -7.52 13.95
C PRO A 33 28.21 -8.02 15.06
N ASP A 34 27.82 -9.05 15.79
CA ASP A 34 28.61 -9.70 16.84
C ASP A 34 29.35 -10.97 16.37
N GLY A 35 29.26 -11.27 15.06
CA GLY A 35 29.92 -12.41 14.43
C GLY A 35 29.14 -13.73 14.49
N ARG A 36 27.95 -13.76 15.10
CA ARG A 36 27.07 -14.94 15.04
C ARG A 36 26.54 -15.12 13.63
N VAL A 37 26.44 -16.38 13.19
CA VAL A 37 25.91 -16.76 11.88
C VAL A 37 24.59 -17.49 12.04
N ILE A 38 23.56 -17.01 11.35
CA ILE A 38 22.25 -17.64 11.23
C ILE A 38 22.16 -18.24 9.83
N ARG A 39 21.79 -19.53 9.70
CA ARG A 39 21.84 -20.26 8.42
C ARG A 39 20.47 -20.54 7.81
N ASP A 40 19.40 -20.14 8.47
CA ASP A 40 18.02 -20.44 8.13
C ASP A 40 17.15 -19.19 8.23
N TYR A 41 17.67 -18.06 7.74
CA TYR A 41 16.91 -16.80 7.71
C TYR A 41 16.09 -16.73 6.41
N TYR A 42 14.77 -16.86 6.53
CA TYR A 42 13.88 -16.90 5.38
C TYR A 42 13.48 -15.49 4.95
N GLN A 43 13.57 -15.25 3.63
CA GLN A 43 13.12 -14.05 2.95
C GLN A 43 12.10 -14.41 1.88
N PHE A 44 11.23 -13.49 1.54
CA PHE A 44 10.35 -13.65 0.38
C PHE A 44 10.21 -12.34 -0.38
N ASP A 45 10.09 -12.46 -1.70
CA ASP A 45 9.82 -11.36 -2.61
C ASP A 45 8.40 -11.48 -3.16
N MET A 46 7.71 -10.37 -3.20
CA MET A 46 6.38 -10.23 -3.81
C MET A 46 6.37 -8.98 -4.69
N PRO A 47 5.52 -8.91 -5.71
CA PRO A 47 5.36 -7.70 -6.50
C PRO A 47 5.04 -6.49 -5.61
N SER A 48 5.74 -5.39 -5.84
CA SER A 48 5.39 -4.11 -5.23
C SER A 48 4.04 -3.61 -5.76
N PHE A 49 3.37 -2.76 -5.01
CA PHE A 49 2.03 -2.31 -5.36
C PHE A 49 1.81 -0.83 -5.01
N ALA A 50 0.90 -0.21 -5.75
CA ALA A 50 0.38 1.12 -5.42
C ALA A 50 -0.83 0.98 -4.49
N CYS A 51 -0.96 1.92 -3.55
CA CYS A 51 -2.12 2.05 -2.66
C CYS A 51 -2.54 3.52 -2.66
N ILE A 52 -3.82 3.80 -2.97
CA ILE A 52 -4.28 5.13 -3.35
C ILE A 52 -5.40 5.58 -2.42
N PHE A 53 -5.19 6.67 -1.70
CA PHE A 53 -6.28 7.40 -1.07
C PHE A 53 -6.81 8.41 -2.08
N ALA A 54 -7.91 8.08 -2.75
CA ALA A 54 -8.53 8.93 -3.76
C ALA A 54 -9.73 9.67 -3.18
N GLU A 55 -9.80 10.98 -3.39
CA GLU A 55 -10.90 11.84 -2.95
C GLU A 55 -11.57 12.50 -4.14
N THR A 56 -12.89 12.44 -4.17
CA THR A 56 -13.74 13.16 -5.13
C THR A 56 -13.65 14.67 -4.93
N GLU A 57 -14.20 15.45 -5.86
CA GLU A 57 -14.23 16.93 -5.76
C GLU A 57 -14.99 17.44 -4.52
N ASP A 58 -15.96 16.67 -4.01
CA ASP A 58 -16.70 16.97 -2.79
C ASP A 58 -16.06 16.40 -1.52
N GLY A 59 -14.83 15.87 -1.61
CA GLY A 59 -14.00 15.43 -0.48
C GLY A 59 -14.39 14.09 0.12
N ARG A 60 -15.12 13.24 -0.62
CA ARG A 60 -15.41 11.86 -0.19
C ARG A 60 -14.35 10.91 -0.70
N ALA A 61 -13.90 10.00 0.16
CA ALA A 61 -12.95 8.96 -0.19
C ALA A 61 -13.62 7.89 -1.07
N ILE A 62 -12.93 7.48 -2.14
CA ILE A 62 -13.30 6.34 -2.97
C ILE A 62 -12.81 5.07 -2.30
N VAL A 63 -13.72 4.17 -1.96
CA VAL A 63 -13.46 2.95 -1.18
C VAL A 63 -14.16 1.78 -1.84
N TYR A 64 -13.62 0.58 -1.73
CA TYR A 64 -14.25 -0.65 -2.18
C TYR A 64 -14.77 -1.47 -1.03
N ARG A 65 -15.93 -2.08 -1.21
CA ARG A 65 -16.35 -3.22 -0.41
C ARG A 65 -16.13 -4.47 -1.25
N GLN A 66 -15.20 -5.33 -0.81
CA GLN A 66 -14.84 -6.54 -1.55
C GLN A 66 -14.33 -7.64 -0.60
N TYR A 67 -14.43 -8.89 -1.06
CA TYR A 67 -13.79 -10.01 -0.38
C TYR A 67 -12.27 -9.95 -0.56
N ARG A 68 -11.52 -10.19 0.49
CA ARG A 68 -10.07 -10.39 0.43
C ARG A 68 -9.70 -11.73 1.06
N HIS A 69 -9.01 -12.56 0.27
CA HIS A 69 -8.69 -13.93 0.70
C HIS A 69 -7.69 -14.00 1.85
N GLY A 70 -6.77 -13.04 1.97
CA GLY A 70 -5.82 -12.97 3.09
C GLY A 70 -6.52 -12.94 4.46
N PRO A 71 -7.37 -11.95 4.76
CA PRO A 71 -8.18 -11.91 5.98
C PRO A 71 -9.42 -12.80 5.92
N ARG A 72 -9.74 -13.45 4.79
CA ARG A 72 -10.89 -14.35 4.55
C ARG A 72 -12.24 -13.75 4.91
N ARG A 73 -12.43 -12.48 4.57
CA ARG A 73 -13.69 -11.77 4.79
C ARG A 73 -13.88 -10.63 3.80
N VAL A 74 -15.12 -10.12 3.71
CA VAL A 74 -15.42 -8.86 3.05
C VAL A 74 -14.88 -7.72 3.90
N ASN A 75 -14.17 -6.79 3.27
CA ASN A 75 -13.54 -5.62 3.91
C ASN A 75 -13.80 -4.38 3.09
N LEU A 76 -13.57 -3.23 3.72
CA LEU A 76 -13.35 -1.98 3.02
C LEU A 76 -11.86 -1.86 2.67
N THR A 77 -11.58 -1.49 1.43
CA THR A 77 -10.22 -1.31 0.88
C THR A 77 -10.17 -0.06 0.01
N PHE A 78 -8.96 0.45 -0.23
CA PHE A 78 -8.74 1.56 -1.16
C PHE A 78 -8.27 1.05 -2.50
N PRO A 79 -8.43 1.85 -3.60
CA PRO A 79 -7.90 1.53 -4.91
C PRO A 79 -6.40 1.24 -4.88
N GLY A 80 -5.96 0.34 -5.76
CA GLY A 80 -4.55 0.05 -5.96
C GLY A 80 -4.29 -1.40 -6.37
N GLY A 81 -3.16 -1.61 -7.00
CA GLY A 81 -2.77 -2.89 -7.55
C GLY A 81 -1.26 -3.01 -7.75
N HIS A 82 -0.85 -4.13 -8.33
CA HIS A 82 0.56 -4.45 -8.52
C HIS A 82 1.20 -3.60 -9.62
N LEU A 83 2.46 -3.25 -9.40
CA LEU A 83 3.29 -2.64 -10.43
C LEU A 83 3.71 -3.70 -11.45
N SER A 84 3.63 -3.36 -12.73
CA SER A 84 4.28 -4.13 -13.80
C SER A 84 5.81 -4.00 -13.71
N PRO A 85 6.58 -4.95 -14.22
CA PRO A 85 8.04 -4.88 -14.19
C PRO A 85 8.56 -3.58 -14.84
N GLY A 86 9.25 -2.75 -14.04
CA GLY A 86 9.81 -1.46 -14.48
C GLY A 86 8.82 -0.31 -14.58
N GLU A 87 7.56 -0.50 -14.19
CA GLU A 87 6.54 0.55 -14.16
C GLU A 87 6.85 1.58 -13.07
N ASP A 88 6.68 2.87 -13.40
CA ASP A 88 6.76 3.94 -12.41
C ASP A 88 5.58 3.82 -11.43
N PRO A 89 5.81 3.90 -10.11
CA PRO A 89 4.76 3.72 -9.12
C PRO A 89 3.59 4.71 -9.23
N LEU A 90 3.82 5.95 -9.67
CA LEU A 90 2.74 6.91 -9.87
C LEU A 90 1.91 6.58 -11.11
N GLU A 91 2.56 6.11 -12.18
CA GLU A 91 1.83 5.67 -13.38
C GLU A 91 1.01 4.42 -13.10
N ALA A 92 1.53 3.47 -12.30
CA ALA A 92 0.74 2.35 -11.80
C ALA A 92 -0.49 2.83 -11.01
N ALA A 93 -0.29 3.78 -10.09
CA ALA A 93 -1.40 4.33 -9.30
C ALA A 93 -2.48 5.00 -10.18
N ARG A 94 -2.08 5.73 -11.22
CA ARG A 94 -3.01 6.35 -12.17
C ARG A 94 -3.79 5.33 -12.97
N ARG A 95 -3.11 4.30 -13.45
CA ARG A 95 -3.70 3.20 -14.20
C ARG A 95 -4.72 2.44 -13.35
N GLU A 96 -4.33 2.01 -12.15
CA GLU A 96 -5.21 1.27 -11.22
C GLU A 96 -6.45 2.09 -10.82
N LEU A 97 -6.28 3.38 -10.49
CA LEU A 97 -7.42 4.23 -10.16
C LEU A 97 -8.42 4.31 -11.32
N LEU A 98 -7.91 4.48 -12.55
CA LEU A 98 -8.74 4.57 -13.74
C LEU A 98 -9.44 3.23 -14.05
N GLU A 99 -8.67 2.13 -14.08
CA GLU A 99 -9.18 0.80 -14.45
C GLU A 99 -10.22 0.31 -13.44
N GLU A 100 -9.92 0.41 -12.15
CA GLU A 100 -10.78 -0.12 -11.10
C GLU A 100 -12.01 0.76 -10.81
N THR A 101 -11.90 2.10 -10.97
CA THR A 101 -12.97 3.02 -10.55
C THR A 101 -13.60 3.82 -11.69
N GLY A 102 -12.91 3.97 -12.79
CA GLY A 102 -13.25 4.93 -13.84
C GLY A 102 -12.93 6.39 -13.48
N PHE A 103 -12.27 6.64 -12.34
CA PHE A 103 -11.90 7.98 -11.89
C PHE A 103 -10.47 8.33 -12.28
N ALA A 104 -10.23 9.62 -12.52
CA ALA A 104 -8.91 10.19 -12.75
C ALA A 104 -8.72 11.49 -11.96
N SER A 105 -7.45 11.83 -11.69
CA SER A 105 -7.06 13.08 -11.06
C SER A 105 -5.80 13.64 -11.72
N ASP A 106 -5.69 14.98 -11.71
CA ASP A 106 -4.48 15.71 -12.06
C ASP A 106 -3.65 16.10 -10.81
N HIS A 107 -4.17 15.83 -9.60
CA HIS A 107 -3.60 16.27 -8.32
C HIS A 107 -3.16 15.07 -7.48
N TRP A 108 -1.87 14.78 -7.50
CA TRP A 108 -1.26 13.65 -6.83
C TRP A 108 -0.18 14.07 -5.85
N THR A 109 -0.19 13.47 -4.67
CA THR A 109 0.86 13.59 -3.66
C THR A 109 1.43 12.22 -3.36
N ALA A 110 2.72 12.01 -3.61
CA ALA A 110 3.42 10.81 -3.19
C ALA A 110 3.67 10.86 -1.68
N LEU A 111 3.21 9.83 -0.96
CA LEU A 111 3.38 9.70 0.49
C LEU A 111 4.59 8.84 0.86
N GLY A 112 5.19 8.16 -0.10
CA GLY A 112 6.40 7.34 0.03
C GLY A 112 6.20 5.87 -0.28
N GLY A 113 7.32 5.13 -0.27
CA GLY A 113 7.35 3.67 -0.43
C GLY A 113 7.78 3.01 0.87
N TYR A 114 7.07 1.96 1.30
CA TYR A 114 7.28 1.30 2.60
C TYR A 114 7.32 -0.21 2.45
N THR A 115 8.36 -0.83 3.01
CA THR A 115 8.45 -2.30 3.08
C THR A 115 7.36 -2.84 3.99
N VAL A 116 6.61 -3.84 3.53
CA VAL A 116 5.44 -4.35 4.25
C VAL A 116 5.78 -5.30 5.40
N ASN A 117 6.98 -5.90 5.39
CA ASN A 117 7.43 -6.79 6.46
C ASN A 117 8.88 -6.49 6.85
N ALA A 118 9.08 -6.17 8.12
CA ALA A 118 10.39 -5.73 8.63
C ALA A 118 11.45 -6.84 8.66
N ASN A 119 11.05 -8.11 8.78
CA ASN A 119 11.99 -9.23 8.93
C ASN A 119 12.21 -10.01 7.63
N GLN A 120 11.14 -10.25 6.88
CA GLN A 120 11.18 -11.13 5.71
C GLN A 120 11.11 -10.36 4.38
N GLY A 121 11.10 -9.03 4.39
CA GLY A 121 11.02 -8.23 3.17
C GLY A 121 9.60 -8.22 2.57
N GLY A 122 9.37 -8.96 1.51
CA GLY A 122 8.10 -9.00 0.78
C GLY A 122 8.02 -7.87 -0.26
N ALA A 123 6.90 -7.16 -0.30
CA ALA A 123 6.66 -6.07 -1.24
C ALA A 123 7.01 -4.69 -0.67
N VAL A 124 7.10 -3.71 -1.56
CA VAL A 124 7.03 -2.29 -1.22
C VAL A 124 5.62 -1.78 -1.53
N SER A 125 4.96 -1.18 -0.55
CA SER A 125 3.72 -0.43 -0.75
C SER A 125 4.05 1.02 -1.09
N HIS A 126 3.76 1.44 -2.33
CA HIS A 126 3.88 2.84 -2.77
C HIS A 126 2.56 3.56 -2.50
N MET A 127 2.57 4.54 -1.63
CA MET A 127 1.37 5.21 -1.15
C MET A 127 1.18 6.57 -1.79
N PHE A 128 -0.04 6.84 -2.24
CA PHE A 128 -0.41 8.07 -2.92
C PHE A 128 -1.71 8.65 -2.37
N HIS A 129 -1.81 9.98 -2.43
CA HIS A 129 -3.05 10.72 -2.22
C HIS A 129 -3.42 11.43 -3.53
N ALA A 130 -4.60 11.14 -4.07
CA ALA A 130 -5.19 11.79 -5.23
C ALA A 130 -6.39 12.62 -4.77
N THR A 131 -6.44 13.90 -5.14
CA THR A 131 -7.55 14.80 -4.79
C THR A 131 -8.27 15.27 -6.04
N SER A 132 -9.51 15.78 -5.87
CA SER A 132 -10.33 16.27 -6.99
C SER A 132 -10.53 15.21 -8.08
N CYS A 133 -10.70 13.95 -7.67
CA CYS A 133 -10.97 12.87 -8.60
C CYS A 133 -12.34 13.04 -9.23
N ARG A 134 -12.40 12.87 -10.56
CA ARG A 134 -13.64 12.91 -11.34
C ARG A 134 -13.81 11.65 -12.16
N GLN A 135 -15.03 11.19 -12.33
CA GLN A 135 -15.31 10.04 -13.18
C GLN A 135 -15.15 10.46 -14.65
N VAL A 136 -14.33 9.73 -15.39
CA VAL A 136 -14.04 9.99 -16.82
C VAL A 136 -14.47 8.83 -17.71
N THR A 137 -14.65 7.65 -17.15
CA THR A 137 -15.15 6.45 -17.84
C THR A 137 -15.90 5.55 -16.86
N ASP A 138 -16.49 4.48 -17.36
CA ASP A 138 -16.94 3.37 -16.51
C ASP A 138 -15.74 2.50 -16.09
N PRO A 139 -15.80 1.83 -14.94
CA PRO A 139 -14.76 0.89 -14.51
C PRO A 139 -14.54 -0.21 -15.55
N LEU A 140 -13.29 -0.59 -15.76
CA LEU A 140 -12.88 -1.64 -16.72
C LEU A 140 -12.39 -2.90 -16.00
N SER A 141 -12.68 -3.04 -14.72
CA SER A 141 -12.14 -4.12 -13.90
C SER A 141 -12.62 -5.50 -14.39
N ASP A 142 -11.67 -6.34 -14.79
CA ASP A 142 -11.82 -7.79 -15.03
C ASP A 142 -11.44 -8.60 -13.78
N ASP A 143 -11.47 -8.00 -12.58
CA ASP A 143 -11.06 -8.65 -11.34
C ASP A 143 -11.92 -9.88 -11.02
N LEU A 144 -11.28 -10.90 -10.46
CA LEU A 144 -11.93 -12.12 -10.00
C LEU A 144 -12.93 -11.89 -8.85
N GLU A 145 -12.88 -10.72 -8.24
CA GLU A 145 -13.62 -10.38 -7.02
C GLU A 145 -14.75 -9.40 -7.35
N GLU A 146 -15.95 -9.70 -6.88
CA GLU A 146 -17.06 -8.74 -6.88
C GLU A 146 -16.69 -7.52 -6.03
N THR A 147 -16.74 -6.33 -6.65
CA THR A 147 -16.35 -5.07 -6.03
C THR A 147 -17.50 -4.07 -6.06
N GLU A 148 -17.84 -3.52 -4.89
CA GLU A 148 -18.78 -2.41 -4.74
C GLU A 148 -18.00 -1.13 -4.46
N VAL A 149 -18.10 -0.14 -5.35
CA VAL A 149 -17.48 1.18 -5.15
C VAL A 149 -18.36 2.04 -4.25
N LEU A 150 -17.77 2.59 -3.19
CA LEU A 150 -18.42 3.44 -2.19
C LEU A 150 -17.73 4.79 -2.11
N PHE A 151 -18.50 5.81 -1.75
CA PHE A 151 -18.00 7.18 -1.51
C PHE A 151 -18.23 7.53 -0.06
N MET A 152 -17.18 7.55 0.75
CA MET A 152 -17.26 7.70 2.19
C MET A 152 -16.75 9.06 2.66
N THR A 153 -17.51 9.69 3.54
CA THR A 153 -17.05 10.84 4.29
C THR A 153 -15.94 10.45 5.27
N ARG A 154 -15.18 11.43 5.75
CA ARG A 154 -14.15 11.22 6.78
C ARG A 154 -14.71 10.58 8.05
N GLU A 155 -15.92 10.95 8.47
CA GLU A 155 -16.58 10.41 9.66
C GLU A 155 -16.97 8.93 9.48
N GLU A 156 -17.55 8.58 8.34
CA GLU A 156 -17.89 7.20 7.99
C GLU A 156 -16.64 6.33 7.94
N LEU A 157 -15.55 6.85 7.37
CA LEU A 157 -14.28 6.14 7.28
C LEU A 157 -13.66 5.91 8.67
N LEU A 158 -13.72 6.93 9.57
CA LEU A 158 -13.29 6.78 10.97
C LEU A 158 -14.10 5.70 11.70
N ASN A 159 -15.39 5.66 11.49
CA ASN A 159 -16.26 4.65 12.09
C ASN A 159 -15.95 3.25 11.53
N ALA A 160 -15.74 3.11 10.23
CA ALA A 160 -15.33 1.86 9.60
C ALA A 160 -14.00 1.33 10.16
N ILE A 161 -13.02 2.22 10.39
CA ILE A 161 -11.75 1.85 11.04
C ILE A 161 -11.98 1.35 12.47
N ARG A 162 -12.77 2.09 13.27
CA ARG A 162 -13.09 1.70 14.67
C ARG A 162 -13.82 0.36 14.75
N ASN A 163 -14.68 0.08 13.79
CA ASN A 163 -15.44 -1.17 13.69
C ASN A 163 -14.60 -2.33 13.11
N GLY A 164 -13.36 -2.08 12.69
CA GLY A 164 -12.49 -3.10 12.08
C GLY A 164 -12.92 -3.52 10.67
N GLU A 165 -13.66 -2.68 9.96
CA GLU A 165 -14.09 -2.95 8.57
C GLU A 165 -12.93 -2.81 7.59
N ILE A 166 -11.88 -2.04 7.93
CA ILE A 166 -10.61 -1.98 7.21
C ILE A 166 -9.62 -2.90 7.91
N ALA A 167 -9.29 -4.03 7.27
CA ALA A 167 -8.48 -5.08 7.90
C ALA A 167 -6.99 -5.03 7.56
N LEU A 168 -6.60 -4.23 6.57
CA LEU A 168 -5.23 -4.21 6.03
C LEU A 168 -4.42 -3.09 6.67
N LEU A 169 -3.28 -3.45 7.27
CA LEU A 169 -2.41 -2.48 7.96
C LEU A 169 -1.90 -1.37 7.04
N THR A 170 -1.54 -1.72 5.79
CA THR A 170 -1.09 -0.75 4.79
C THR A 170 -2.13 0.33 4.51
N GLN A 171 -3.40 -0.03 4.55
CA GLN A 171 -4.51 0.90 4.31
C GLN A 171 -4.81 1.78 5.52
N ILE A 172 -4.68 1.25 6.73
CA ILE A 172 -4.73 2.07 7.95
C ILE A 172 -3.57 3.08 7.97
N ALA A 173 -2.37 2.64 7.57
CA ALA A 173 -1.22 3.52 7.47
C ALA A 173 -1.45 4.64 6.43
N LEU A 174 -1.98 4.30 5.25
CA LEU A 174 -2.33 5.24 4.19
C LEU A 174 -3.27 6.35 4.70
N VAL A 175 -4.39 5.98 5.31
CA VAL A 175 -5.35 6.93 5.92
C VAL A 175 -4.65 7.84 6.93
N SER A 176 -3.84 7.25 7.81
CA SER A 176 -3.12 8.00 8.84
C SER A 176 -2.15 9.03 8.24
N MET A 177 -1.48 8.70 7.15
CA MET A 177 -0.53 9.59 6.47
C MET A 177 -1.24 10.75 5.78
N VAL A 178 -2.35 10.51 5.11
CA VAL A 178 -3.17 11.55 4.49
C VAL A 178 -3.64 12.54 5.56
N TRP A 179 -4.23 12.05 6.64
CA TRP A 179 -4.76 12.93 7.68
C TRP A 179 -3.68 13.69 8.45
N GLN A 180 -2.46 13.16 8.59
CA GLN A 180 -1.34 13.91 9.16
C GLN A 180 -0.89 15.04 8.24
N ASN A 181 -0.91 14.85 6.93
CA ASN A 181 -0.58 15.88 5.96
C ASN A 181 -1.62 17.02 5.99
N ASP A 182 -2.91 16.69 6.11
CA ASP A 182 -3.98 17.68 6.28
C ASP A 182 -3.77 18.55 7.53
N ILE A 183 -3.43 17.93 8.67
CA ILE A 183 -3.14 18.63 9.91
C ILE A 183 -1.95 19.59 9.74
N ARG A 184 -0.87 19.15 9.08
CA ARG A 184 0.31 19.97 8.82
C ARG A 184 -0.01 21.14 7.90
N ALA A 185 -0.78 20.89 6.84
CA ALA A 185 -1.23 21.94 5.92
C ALA A 185 -2.12 22.97 6.63
N GLY A 186 -3.04 22.53 7.50
CA GLY A 186 -3.89 23.40 8.31
C GLY A 186 -3.11 24.24 9.34
N LEU A 187 -2.04 23.69 9.91
CA LEU A 187 -1.16 24.42 10.83
C LEU A 187 -0.26 25.45 10.13
N SER A 188 0.01 25.25 8.84
CA SER A 188 0.81 26.17 8.02
C SER A 188 0.04 27.42 7.57
N HIS A 189 -1.27 27.45 7.77
CA HIS A 189 -2.15 28.58 7.46
C HIS A 189 -2.82 29.05 8.74
N PRO A 190 -2.14 29.88 9.58
CA PRO A 190 -2.82 30.53 10.69
C PRO A 190 -3.95 31.40 10.10
N HIS A 191 -5.14 31.20 10.61
CA HIS A 191 -6.34 31.93 10.21
C HIS A 191 -6.05 33.43 10.05
N ARG A 192 -6.25 33.94 8.86
CA ARG A 192 -6.35 35.39 8.60
C ARG A 192 -7.76 35.84 8.90
#